data_1699f87c88a89345dfa2dba4ce179013
#
_entry.id   1699f87c88a89345dfa2dba4ce179013
#
_cell.length_a   1.000
_cell.length_b   1.000
_cell.length_c   1.000
_cell.angle_alpha   90.00
_cell.angle_beta   90.00
_cell.angle_gamma   90.00
#
_symmetry.space_group_name_H-M   'P 1'
#
loop_
_entity.id
_entity.type
_entity.pdbx_description
1 polymer ?
#
loop_
_entity_poly.entity_id
_entity_poly.type
_entity_poly.pdbx_seq_one_letter_code
_entity_poly.pdbx_strand_id
1 'polypeptide(L)'
;MNVILIIALFITYIFGGISASIIYHQTLSHKVIVLKPWFEKLMVVLALPAGTPVQWVGTHRQHHLFTDKDGDPHSPKLFGFWFAHCGWYISNKNTFICFLYSIAGIFRMFFDGYWRPRNRLEFNHLAKDISDVEFYRIISKPMNYMLILWLYAIVLCLIFYSIAGLIGFIFLWAILALIYNLGDAINSIAHIYGKKINNTNHAKNNYLLSLFTFGEGKHANHHANSQILSNAKLNMVYFILKTWKIFGLAKFQK
;
A
#
# COMPACT_ATOMS: atom_id res chain seq x y z
N MET A 1 -17.15 -17.35 17.43
CA MET A 1 -16.37 -17.09 16.19
C MET A 1 -15.25 -18.11 16.13
N ASN A 2 -15.01 -18.73 14.95
CA ASN A 2 -13.98 -19.76 14.78
C ASN A 2 -12.58 -19.14 14.99
N VAL A 3 -11.74 -19.73 15.87
CA VAL A 3 -10.38 -19.24 16.17
C VAL A 3 -9.52 -19.17 14.91
N ILE A 4 -9.67 -20.14 14.00
CA ILE A 4 -8.94 -20.16 12.72
C ILE A 4 -9.30 -18.92 11.88
N LEU A 5 -10.57 -18.51 11.86
CA LEU A 5 -11.01 -17.31 11.15
C LEU A 5 -10.36 -16.04 11.73
N ILE A 6 -10.29 -15.92 13.06
CA ILE A 6 -9.64 -14.78 13.71
C ILE A 6 -8.15 -14.70 13.32
N ILE A 7 -7.46 -15.85 13.37
CA ILE A 7 -6.04 -15.93 12.99
C ILE A 7 -5.86 -15.55 11.52
N ALA A 8 -6.72 -16.07 10.62
CA ALA A 8 -6.64 -15.74 9.19
C ALA A 8 -6.87 -14.26 8.91
N LEU A 9 -7.83 -13.63 9.58
CA LEU A 9 -8.09 -12.19 9.49
C LEU A 9 -6.89 -11.36 9.99
N PHE A 10 -6.32 -11.75 11.13
CA PHE A 10 -5.14 -11.08 11.69
C PHE A 10 -3.94 -11.18 10.75
N ILE A 11 -3.66 -12.38 10.22
CA ILE A 11 -2.59 -12.60 9.25
C ILE A 11 -2.82 -11.74 8.00
N THR A 12 -4.04 -11.70 7.46
CA THR A 12 -4.38 -10.88 6.29
C THR A 12 -4.12 -9.39 6.55
N TYR A 13 -4.50 -8.89 7.74
CA TYR A 13 -4.25 -7.51 8.14
C TYR A 13 -2.74 -7.20 8.21
N ILE A 14 -1.97 -8.08 8.86
CA ILE A 14 -0.51 -7.91 9.00
C ILE A 14 0.17 -7.89 7.62
N PHE A 15 -0.16 -8.83 6.74
CA PHE A 15 0.41 -8.87 5.39
C PHE A 15 0.02 -7.66 4.55
N GLY A 16 -1.21 -7.17 4.65
CA GLY A 16 -1.64 -5.93 3.97
C GLY A 16 -0.80 -4.73 4.38
N GLY A 17 -0.58 -4.55 5.69
CA GLY A 17 0.25 -3.47 6.22
C GLY A 17 1.73 -3.59 5.85
N ILE A 18 2.32 -4.80 5.98
CA ILE A 18 3.70 -5.08 5.56
C ILE A 18 3.89 -4.75 4.09
N SER A 19 2.96 -5.15 3.24
CA SER A 19 3.02 -4.97 1.79
C SER A 19 3.16 -3.50 1.40
N ALA A 20 2.34 -2.64 1.95
CA ALA A 20 2.41 -1.21 1.66
C ALA A 20 3.59 -0.55 2.37
N SER A 21 3.71 -0.72 3.71
CA SER A 21 4.66 0.03 4.54
C SER A 21 6.10 -0.44 4.38
N ILE A 22 6.37 -1.75 4.41
CA ILE A 22 7.76 -2.24 4.36
C ILE A 22 8.20 -2.46 2.92
N ILE A 23 7.40 -3.18 2.13
CA ILE A 23 7.87 -3.64 0.82
C ILE A 23 7.87 -2.52 -0.20
N TYR A 24 6.72 -1.92 -0.49
CA TYR A 24 6.67 -0.89 -1.52
C TYR A 24 7.23 0.44 -1.06
N HIS A 25 6.95 0.84 0.17
CA HIS A 25 7.35 2.14 0.70
C HIS A 25 8.83 2.17 1.09
N GLN A 26 9.23 1.38 2.12
CA GLN A 26 10.59 1.46 2.68
C GLN A 26 11.64 0.74 1.82
N THR A 27 11.28 -0.41 1.22
CA THR A 27 12.25 -1.21 0.45
C THR A 27 12.38 -0.71 -0.99
N LEU A 28 11.28 -0.64 -1.76
CA LEU A 28 11.36 -0.32 -3.17
C LEU A 28 11.42 1.18 -3.47
N SER A 29 10.64 2.02 -2.76
CA SER A 29 10.59 3.45 -3.06
C SER A 29 11.75 4.23 -2.46
N HIS A 30 11.95 4.12 -1.14
CA HIS A 30 12.94 4.89 -0.42
C HIS A 30 14.28 4.18 -0.24
N LYS A 31 14.33 2.84 -0.45
CA LYS A 31 15.54 2.02 -0.33
C LYS A 31 16.23 2.11 1.04
N VAL A 32 15.45 2.36 2.09
CA VAL A 32 15.95 2.41 3.49
C VAL A 32 16.27 1.02 4.01
N ILE A 33 15.59 0.01 3.45
CA ILE A 33 15.74 -1.39 3.80
C ILE A 33 16.18 -2.17 2.57
N VAL A 34 17.13 -3.07 2.74
CA VAL A 34 17.54 -4.04 1.72
C VAL A 34 17.18 -5.44 2.20
N LEU A 35 16.37 -6.13 1.44
CA LEU A 35 16.00 -7.51 1.69
C LEU A 35 16.90 -8.48 0.91
N LYS A 36 17.00 -9.74 1.36
CA LYS A 36 17.60 -10.79 0.51
C LYS A 36 16.80 -10.90 -0.79
N PRO A 37 17.45 -11.03 -1.97
CA PRO A 37 16.76 -10.93 -3.28
C PRO A 37 15.59 -11.92 -3.46
N TRP A 38 15.72 -13.15 -3.00
CA TRP A 38 14.65 -14.14 -3.09
C TRP A 38 13.48 -13.78 -2.18
N PHE A 39 13.77 -13.26 -0.97
CA PHE A 39 12.76 -12.86 0.01
C PHE A 39 12.04 -11.59 -0.44
N GLU A 40 12.76 -10.62 -1.01
CA GLU A 40 12.19 -9.41 -1.60
C GLU A 40 11.18 -9.77 -2.71
N LYS A 41 11.56 -10.64 -3.66
CA LYS A 41 10.67 -11.09 -4.73
C LYS A 41 9.41 -11.78 -4.19
N LEU A 42 9.55 -12.67 -3.21
CA LEU A 42 8.43 -13.32 -2.54
C LEU A 42 7.49 -12.28 -1.91
N MET A 43 8.05 -11.36 -1.14
CA MET A 43 7.27 -10.32 -0.46
C MET A 43 6.59 -9.35 -1.44
N VAL A 44 7.23 -9.05 -2.59
CA VAL A 44 6.61 -8.23 -3.65
C VAL A 44 5.42 -8.96 -4.28
N VAL A 45 5.48 -10.27 -4.50
CA VAL A 45 4.32 -11.05 -4.99
C VAL A 45 3.16 -10.96 -3.99
N LEU A 46 3.43 -11.09 -2.70
CA LEU A 46 2.41 -10.95 -1.65
C LEU A 46 1.87 -9.50 -1.53
N ALA A 47 2.65 -8.51 -1.97
CA ALA A 47 2.28 -7.10 -1.96
C ALA A 47 1.48 -6.64 -3.20
N LEU A 48 1.30 -7.47 -4.22
CA LEU A 48 0.58 -7.12 -5.45
C LEU A 48 -0.84 -6.55 -5.23
N PRO A 49 -1.60 -6.91 -4.17
CA PRO A 49 -2.85 -6.22 -3.88
C PRO A 49 -2.71 -4.71 -3.67
N ALA A 50 -1.52 -4.20 -3.31
CA ALA A 50 -1.26 -2.76 -3.20
C ALA A 50 -0.99 -2.06 -4.55
N GLY A 51 -0.78 -2.81 -5.64
CA GLY A 51 -0.49 -2.29 -6.98
C GLY A 51 0.68 -3.00 -7.65
N THR A 52 1.01 -2.63 -8.91
CA THR A 52 2.24 -3.13 -9.53
C THR A 52 3.45 -2.42 -8.92
N PRO A 53 4.62 -3.11 -8.77
CA PRO A 53 5.79 -2.47 -8.17
C PRO A 53 6.26 -1.24 -8.94
N VAL A 54 6.23 -1.26 -10.28
CA VAL A 54 6.66 -0.13 -11.10
C VAL A 54 5.72 1.06 -10.97
N GLN A 55 4.40 0.86 -11.12
CA GLN A 55 3.41 1.93 -11.02
C GLN A 55 3.37 2.52 -9.60
N TRP A 56 3.42 1.67 -8.57
CA TRP A 56 3.34 2.14 -7.18
C TRP A 56 4.55 3.03 -6.83
N VAL A 57 5.77 2.55 -7.13
CA VAL A 57 7.01 3.29 -6.85
C VAL A 57 7.09 4.60 -7.65
N GLY A 58 6.75 4.55 -8.95
CA GLY A 58 6.73 5.75 -9.79
C GLY A 58 5.79 6.82 -9.27
N THR A 59 4.55 6.44 -8.96
CA THR A 59 3.52 7.35 -8.43
C THR A 59 3.92 7.91 -7.05
N HIS A 60 4.46 7.06 -6.16
CA HIS A 60 4.89 7.48 -4.84
C HIS A 60 6.05 8.48 -4.87
N ARG A 61 7.06 8.23 -5.73
CA ARG A 61 8.17 9.17 -5.93
C ARG A 61 7.71 10.49 -6.55
N GLN A 62 6.76 10.46 -7.49
CA GLN A 62 6.14 11.66 -8.03
C GLN A 62 5.43 12.46 -6.95
N HIS A 63 4.67 11.81 -6.08
CA HIS A 63 4.03 12.46 -4.94
C HIS A 63 5.05 13.16 -4.03
N HIS A 64 6.17 12.52 -3.71
CA HIS A 64 7.23 13.15 -2.90
C HIS A 64 7.87 14.37 -3.56
N LEU A 65 8.05 14.35 -4.89
CA LEU A 65 8.60 15.49 -5.64
C LEU A 65 7.66 16.69 -5.66
N PHE A 66 6.34 16.45 -5.73
CA PHE A 66 5.33 17.47 -5.95
C PHE A 66 4.27 17.55 -4.85
N THR A 67 4.53 17.04 -3.66
CA THR A 67 3.56 16.93 -2.56
C THR A 67 2.68 18.17 -2.43
N ASP A 68 1.37 18.02 -2.65
CA ASP A 68 0.31 19.05 -2.58
C ASP A 68 0.48 20.25 -3.53
N LYS A 69 1.30 20.09 -4.57
CA LYS A 69 1.55 21.07 -5.65
C LYS A 69 1.11 20.50 -6.98
N ASP A 70 1.11 21.35 -8.01
CA ASP A 70 0.88 20.91 -9.39
C ASP A 70 1.88 19.81 -9.77
N GLY A 71 1.35 18.72 -10.33
CA GLY A 71 2.12 17.49 -10.60
C GLY A 71 1.97 16.38 -9.54
N ASP A 72 1.38 16.65 -8.37
CA ASP A 72 1.04 15.61 -7.38
C ASP A 72 -0.08 14.69 -7.94
N PRO A 73 0.12 13.36 -7.99
CA PRO A 73 -0.86 12.46 -8.60
C PRO A 73 -2.18 12.31 -7.82
N HIS A 74 -2.21 12.64 -6.52
CA HIS A 74 -3.35 12.36 -5.66
C HIS A 74 -3.53 13.32 -4.46
N SER A 75 -3.12 14.57 -4.59
CA SER A 75 -3.31 15.55 -3.51
C SER A 75 -4.79 15.83 -3.22
N PRO A 76 -5.26 15.71 -1.96
CA PRO A 76 -6.63 16.08 -1.61
C PRO A 76 -6.88 17.58 -1.71
N LYS A 77 -5.84 18.42 -1.65
CA LYS A 77 -5.92 19.86 -1.86
C LYS A 77 -6.26 20.20 -3.31
N LEU A 78 -5.70 19.45 -4.27
CA LEU A 78 -5.88 19.71 -5.71
C LEU A 78 -7.14 19.05 -6.27
N PHE A 79 -7.45 17.84 -5.80
CA PHE A 79 -8.45 16.98 -6.44
C PHE A 79 -9.63 16.62 -5.53
N GLY A 80 -9.62 17.04 -4.26
CA GLY A 80 -10.62 16.68 -3.27
C GLY A 80 -10.39 15.32 -2.61
N PHE A 81 -11.12 15.09 -1.50
CA PHE A 81 -10.94 13.93 -0.63
C PHE A 81 -11.06 12.58 -1.36
N TRP A 82 -12.18 12.34 -2.04
CA TRP A 82 -12.47 11.03 -2.63
C TRP A 82 -11.53 10.64 -3.76
N PHE A 83 -11.13 11.64 -4.57
CA PHE A 83 -10.13 11.38 -5.60
C PHE A 83 -8.78 11.01 -4.97
N ALA A 84 -8.31 11.76 -3.99
CA ALA A 84 -7.05 11.49 -3.29
C ALA A 84 -7.09 10.17 -2.51
N HIS A 85 -8.24 9.84 -1.91
CA HIS A 85 -8.42 8.62 -1.15
C HIS A 85 -8.27 7.38 -2.05
N CYS A 86 -9.10 7.27 -3.08
CA CYS A 86 -9.07 6.07 -3.94
C CYS A 86 -9.39 6.30 -5.42
N GLY A 87 -9.99 7.44 -5.78
CA GLY A 87 -10.41 7.71 -7.16
C GLY A 87 -9.25 7.78 -8.16
N TRP A 88 -8.07 8.17 -7.70
CA TRP A 88 -6.88 8.25 -8.55
C TRP A 88 -6.42 6.87 -9.10
N TYR A 89 -6.73 5.78 -8.41
CA TYR A 89 -6.41 4.42 -8.88
C TYR A 89 -7.20 4.03 -10.15
N ILE A 90 -8.42 4.54 -10.27
CA ILE A 90 -9.33 4.28 -11.40
C ILE A 90 -9.53 5.52 -12.27
N SER A 91 -8.76 6.58 -12.03
CA SER A 91 -8.85 7.88 -12.72
C SER A 91 -10.27 8.48 -12.74
N ASN A 92 -11.03 8.31 -11.64
CA ASN A 92 -12.42 8.74 -11.54
C ASN A 92 -12.59 9.80 -10.44
N LYS A 93 -13.26 10.92 -10.77
CA LYS A 93 -13.54 12.02 -9.83
C LYS A 93 -14.95 11.96 -9.23
N ASN A 94 -15.80 11.04 -9.68
CA ASN A 94 -17.15 10.92 -9.15
C ASN A 94 -17.12 10.37 -7.72
N THR A 95 -17.60 11.15 -6.77
CA THR A 95 -17.60 10.81 -5.33
C THR A 95 -18.31 9.49 -5.02
N PHE A 96 -19.45 9.22 -5.66
CA PHE A 96 -20.20 8.00 -5.43
C PHE A 96 -19.47 6.76 -5.95
N ILE A 97 -18.86 6.86 -7.13
CA ILE A 97 -18.04 5.76 -7.68
C ILE A 97 -16.81 5.50 -6.79
N CYS A 98 -16.13 6.55 -6.33
CA CYS A 98 -15.02 6.42 -5.39
C CYS A 98 -15.45 5.78 -4.08
N PHE A 99 -16.60 6.18 -3.53
CA PHE A 99 -17.15 5.57 -2.33
C PHE A 99 -17.44 4.06 -2.52
N LEU A 100 -18.13 3.68 -3.59
CA LEU A 100 -18.39 2.26 -3.89
C LEU A 100 -17.08 1.47 -4.07
N TYR A 101 -16.10 2.05 -4.75
CA TYR A 101 -14.80 1.43 -4.91
C TYR A 101 -14.05 1.27 -3.57
N SER A 102 -14.17 2.24 -2.66
CA SER A 102 -13.52 2.16 -1.34
C SER A 102 -14.03 1.01 -0.48
N ILE A 103 -15.32 0.69 -0.59
CA ILE A 103 -15.96 -0.40 0.17
C ILE A 103 -16.00 -1.73 -0.60
N ALA A 104 -15.42 -1.81 -1.80
CA ALA A 104 -15.51 -3.00 -2.64
C ALA A 104 -14.78 -4.24 -2.05
N GLY A 105 -13.88 -4.06 -1.07
CA GLY A 105 -13.21 -5.18 -0.39
C GLY A 105 -12.47 -6.09 -1.38
N ILE A 106 -12.77 -7.40 -1.35
CA ILE A 106 -12.14 -8.38 -2.25
C ILE A 106 -12.41 -8.07 -3.73
N PHE A 107 -13.57 -7.50 -4.06
CA PHE A 107 -13.91 -7.16 -5.45
C PHE A 107 -13.01 -6.07 -6.02
N ARG A 108 -12.41 -5.23 -5.16
CA ARG A 108 -11.44 -4.23 -5.59
C ARG A 108 -10.24 -4.85 -6.34
N MET A 109 -9.81 -6.06 -5.98
CA MET A 109 -8.72 -6.75 -6.68
C MET A 109 -9.01 -7.01 -8.16
N PHE A 110 -10.28 -7.21 -8.53
CA PHE A 110 -10.65 -7.39 -9.94
C PHE A 110 -10.56 -6.07 -10.72
N PHE A 111 -11.02 -4.97 -10.15
CA PHE A 111 -10.87 -3.63 -10.73
C PHE A 111 -9.41 -3.22 -10.81
N ASP A 112 -8.65 -3.39 -9.72
CA ASP A 112 -7.23 -3.07 -9.65
C ASP A 112 -6.40 -3.87 -10.64
N GLY A 113 -6.71 -5.15 -10.83
CA GLY A 113 -6.06 -5.99 -11.83
C GLY A 113 -6.11 -5.42 -13.23
N TYR A 114 -7.23 -4.78 -13.59
CA TYR A 114 -7.38 -4.11 -14.88
C TYR A 114 -6.79 -2.70 -14.89
N TRP A 115 -7.16 -1.83 -13.92
CA TRP A 115 -6.87 -0.40 -13.96
C TRP A 115 -5.44 -0.04 -13.55
N ARG A 116 -4.92 -0.59 -12.46
CA ARG A 116 -3.62 -0.18 -11.91
C ARG A 116 -2.44 -0.31 -12.87
N PRO A 117 -2.26 -1.40 -13.62
CA PRO A 117 -1.12 -1.51 -14.52
C PRO A 117 -1.24 -0.62 -15.77
N ARG A 118 -2.39 0.02 -15.99
CA ARG A 118 -2.67 0.90 -17.13
C ARG A 118 -2.77 2.37 -16.74
N ASN A 119 -2.75 2.65 -15.44
CA ASN A 119 -2.91 3.99 -14.90
C ASN A 119 -1.56 4.57 -14.45
N ARG A 120 -1.41 5.91 -14.56
CA ARG A 120 -0.20 6.64 -14.12
C ARG A 120 1.10 6.17 -14.77
N LEU A 121 1.03 5.71 -16.02
CA LEU A 121 2.18 5.23 -16.79
C LEU A 121 3.23 6.33 -17.00
N GLU A 122 2.81 7.58 -17.02
CA GLU A 122 3.66 8.76 -17.13
C GLU A 122 4.70 8.87 -16.02
N PHE A 123 4.47 8.26 -14.85
CA PHE A 123 5.39 8.29 -13.71
C PHE A 123 6.33 7.08 -13.65
N ASN A 124 6.18 6.11 -14.54
CA ASN A 124 7.01 4.90 -14.54
C ASN A 124 8.50 5.19 -14.76
N HIS A 125 8.84 6.31 -15.40
CA HIS A 125 10.24 6.73 -15.56
C HIS A 125 10.94 6.98 -14.21
N LEU A 126 10.21 7.36 -13.17
CA LEU A 126 10.72 7.51 -11.81
C LEU A 126 11.01 6.16 -11.11
N ALA A 127 10.51 5.06 -11.66
CA ALA A 127 10.74 3.70 -11.18
C ALA A 127 11.61 2.89 -12.16
N LYS A 128 12.52 3.54 -12.90
CA LYS A 128 13.39 2.86 -13.88
C LYS A 128 14.23 1.78 -13.21
N ASP A 129 14.81 2.06 -12.05
CA ASP A 129 15.57 1.11 -11.24
C ASP A 129 14.77 -0.15 -10.81
N ILE A 130 13.44 -0.04 -10.74
CA ILE A 130 12.54 -1.18 -10.48
C ILE A 130 12.25 -1.90 -11.80
N SER A 131 11.91 -1.18 -12.86
CA SER A 131 11.58 -1.76 -14.17
C SER A 131 12.79 -2.39 -14.88
N ASP A 132 14.02 -1.99 -14.56
CA ASP A 132 15.25 -2.60 -15.06
C ASP A 132 15.46 -4.02 -14.50
N VAL A 133 14.86 -4.35 -13.35
CA VAL A 133 14.81 -5.71 -12.83
C VAL A 133 13.73 -6.50 -13.59
N GLU A 134 14.15 -7.49 -14.37
CA GLU A 134 13.27 -8.27 -15.26
C GLU A 134 12.05 -8.84 -14.52
N PHE A 135 12.23 -9.37 -13.32
CA PHE A 135 11.14 -9.92 -12.50
C PHE A 135 10.05 -8.88 -12.25
N TYR A 136 10.40 -7.66 -11.78
CA TYR A 136 9.42 -6.61 -11.50
C TYR A 136 8.76 -6.08 -12.77
N ARG A 137 9.51 -5.98 -13.85
CA ARG A 137 8.99 -5.62 -15.17
C ARG A 137 7.95 -6.63 -15.65
N ILE A 138 8.21 -7.94 -15.53
CA ILE A 138 7.29 -9.00 -15.97
C ILE A 138 6.00 -8.98 -15.15
N ILE A 139 6.07 -8.93 -13.83
CA ILE A 139 4.86 -8.94 -12.98
C ILE A 139 4.06 -7.63 -13.07
N SER A 140 4.67 -6.53 -13.55
CA SER A 140 3.99 -5.25 -13.78
C SER A 140 3.31 -5.16 -15.14
N LYS A 141 3.52 -6.12 -16.06
CA LYS A 141 2.81 -6.16 -17.34
C LYS A 141 1.30 -6.32 -17.10
N PRO A 142 0.44 -5.58 -17.83
CA PRO A 142 -0.99 -5.54 -17.54
C PRO A 142 -1.67 -6.91 -17.45
N MET A 143 -1.38 -7.81 -18.38
CA MET A 143 -1.97 -9.15 -18.39
C MET A 143 -1.46 -10.00 -17.23
N ASN A 144 -0.14 -9.99 -16.97
CA ASN A 144 0.46 -10.80 -15.92
C ASN A 144 -0.04 -10.36 -14.54
N TYR A 145 -0.03 -9.03 -14.28
CA TYR A 145 -0.54 -8.48 -13.03
C TYR A 145 -2.01 -8.84 -12.80
N MET A 146 -2.85 -8.66 -13.82
CA MET A 146 -4.27 -8.97 -13.75
C MET A 146 -4.50 -10.45 -13.41
N LEU A 147 -3.85 -11.36 -14.12
CA LEU A 147 -4.01 -12.80 -13.88
C LEU A 147 -3.53 -13.22 -12.49
N ILE A 148 -2.38 -12.71 -12.05
CA ILE A 148 -1.84 -13.01 -10.71
C ILE A 148 -2.78 -12.47 -9.63
N LEU A 149 -3.25 -11.23 -9.77
CA LEU A 149 -4.12 -10.61 -8.76
C LEU A 149 -5.50 -11.28 -8.70
N TRP A 150 -6.06 -11.68 -9.84
CA TRP A 150 -7.33 -12.41 -9.87
C TRP A 150 -7.19 -13.81 -9.26
N LEU A 151 -6.09 -14.51 -9.58
CA LEU A 151 -5.79 -15.79 -8.92
C LEU A 151 -5.64 -15.63 -7.41
N TYR A 152 -4.95 -14.58 -6.97
CA TYR A 152 -4.79 -14.24 -5.56
C TYR A 152 -6.16 -14.02 -4.89
N ALA A 153 -7.06 -13.26 -5.52
CA ALA A 153 -8.41 -13.04 -5.02
C ALA A 153 -9.21 -14.33 -4.90
N ILE A 154 -9.17 -15.19 -5.93
CA ILE A 154 -9.86 -16.49 -5.94
C ILE A 154 -9.34 -17.39 -4.80
N VAL A 155 -8.01 -17.49 -4.65
CA VAL A 155 -7.39 -18.30 -3.59
C VAL A 155 -7.80 -17.82 -2.20
N LEU A 156 -7.80 -16.51 -1.96
CA LEU A 156 -8.29 -15.95 -0.69
C LEU A 156 -9.77 -16.29 -0.45
N CYS A 157 -10.63 -16.13 -1.47
CA CYS A 157 -12.04 -16.50 -1.36
C CYS A 157 -12.21 -17.97 -0.99
N LEU A 158 -11.48 -18.87 -1.63
CA LEU A 158 -11.54 -20.32 -1.34
C LEU A 158 -11.07 -20.63 0.07
N ILE A 159 -9.97 -20.03 0.54
CA ILE A 159 -9.46 -20.20 1.89
C ILE A 159 -10.49 -19.76 2.93
N PHE A 160 -11.00 -18.54 2.82
CA PHE A 160 -11.95 -18.01 3.81
C PHE A 160 -13.29 -18.72 3.76
N TYR A 161 -13.76 -19.11 2.58
CA TYR A 161 -14.97 -19.91 2.43
C TYR A 161 -14.80 -21.31 3.05
N SER A 162 -13.65 -21.95 2.88
CA SER A 162 -13.38 -23.26 3.50
C SER A 162 -13.31 -23.20 5.04
N ILE A 163 -12.90 -22.07 5.61
CA ILE A 163 -12.81 -21.88 7.05
C ILE A 163 -14.20 -21.68 7.69
N ALA A 164 -15.08 -20.89 7.07
CA ALA A 164 -16.34 -20.48 7.70
C ALA A 164 -17.50 -20.22 6.69
N GLY A 165 -17.46 -20.80 5.50
CA GLY A 165 -18.50 -20.65 4.49
C GLY A 165 -18.74 -19.18 4.11
N LEU A 166 -20.00 -18.82 3.91
CA LEU A 166 -20.39 -17.45 3.56
C LEU A 166 -19.94 -16.40 4.61
N ILE A 167 -19.93 -16.77 5.89
CA ILE A 167 -19.45 -15.89 6.96
C ILE A 167 -17.96 -15.57 6.75
N GLY A 168 -17.13 -16.57 6.40
CA GLY A 168 -15.72 -16.38 6.07
C GLY A 168 -15.53 -15.40 4.92
N PHE A 169 -16.33 -15.53 3.85
CA PHE A 169 -16.30 -14.62 2.72
C PHE A 169 -16.67 -13.17 3.11
N ILE A 170 -17.71 -12.99 3.93
CA ILE A 170 -18.12 -11.65 4.41
C ILE A 170 -17.01 -11.00 5.24
N PHE A 171 -16.35 -11.76 6.12
CA PHE A 171 -15.23 -11.25 6.91
C PHE A 171 -13.99 -10.95 6.05
N LEU A 172 -13.71 -11.75 5.01
CA LEU A 172 -12.66 -11.43 4.04
C LEU A 172 -12.94 -10.11 3.32
N TRP A 173 -14.19 -9.93 2.84
CA TRP A 173 -14.60 -8.67 2.23
C TRP A 173 -14.38 -7.49 3.17
N ALA A 174 -14.82 -7.60 4.42
CA ALA A 174 -14.73 -6.53 5.41
C ALA A 174 -13.28 -6.18 5.78
N ILE A 175 -12.43 -7.19 6.03
CA ILE A 175 -11.02 -6.95 6.39
C ILE A 175 -10.25 -6.32 5.23
N LEU A 176 -10.50 -6.73 3.99
CA LEU A 176 -9.85 -6.11 2.83
C LEU A 176 -10.36 -4.70 2.57
N ALA A 177 -11.66 -4.43 2.74
CA ALA A 177 -12.18 -3.07 2.70
C ALA A 177 -11.49 -2.18 3.75
N LEU A 178 -11.33 -2.68 4.98
CA LEU A 178 -10.61 -1.98 6.04
C LEU A 178 -9.14 -1.70 5.67
N ILE A 179 -8.40 -2.71 5.21
CA ILE A 179 -6.98 -2.58 4.84
C ILE A 179 -6.79 -1.53 3.73
N TYR A 180 -7.61 -1.59 2.68
CA TYR A 180 -7.55 -0.61 1.59
C TYR A 180 -7.85 0.80 2.08
N ASN A 181 -8.90 1.00 2.86
CA ASN A 181 -9.24 2.32 3.39
C ASN A 181 -8.17 2.87 4.33
N LEU A 182 -7.51 2.04 5.13
CA LEU A 182 -6.39 2.46 5.97
C LEU A 182 -5.19 2.93 5.13
N GLY A 183 -4.84 2.20 4.07
CA GLY A 183 -3.79 2.61 3.13
C GLY A 183 -4.15 3.89 2.38
N ASP A 184 -5.37 3.97 1.86
CA ASP A 184 -5.88 5.13 1.12
C ASP A 184 -6.00 6.38 2.01
N ALA A 185 -6.24 6.21 3.32
CA ALA A 185 -6.28 7.29 4.30
C ALA A 185 -4.94 8.02 4.47
N ILE A 186 -3.82 7.38 4.14
CA ILE A 186 -2.52 8.07 4.13
C ILE A 186 -2.50 9.14 3.03
N ASN A 187 -3.06 8.86 1.85
CA ASN A 187 -3.11 9.81 0.74
C ASN A 187 -4.12 10.94 0.96
N SER A 188 -5.12 10.75 1.81
CA SER A 188 -6.22 11.71 2.03
C SER A 188 -6.20 12.27 3.47
N ILE A 189 -6.51 11.45 4.47
CA ILE A 189 -6.66 11.89 5.88
C ILE A 189 -5.36 12.47 6.42
N ALA A 190 -4.21 11.85 6.13
CA ALA A 190 -2.92 12.33 6.63
C ALA A 190 -2.44 13.64 5.96
N HIS A 191 -3.12 14.13 4.92
CA HIS A 191 -2.92 15.47 4.36
C HIS A 191 -3.94 16.50 4.85
N ILE A 192 -5.08 16.06 5.44
CA ILE A 192 -6.17 16.93 5.89
C ILE A 192 -6.18 17.09 7.40
N TYR A 193 -6.04 15.98 8.15
CA TYR A 193 -6.21 15.94 9.60
C TYR A 193 -4.94 15.47 10.32
N GLY A 194 -4.54 16.20 11.37
CA GLY A 194 -3.41 15.88 12.22
C GLY A 194 -2.50 17.06 12.52
N LYS A 195 -1.35 16.77 13.13
CA LYS A 195 -0.35 17.79 13.51
C LYS A 195 0.61 18.08 12.34
N LYS A 196 0.63 19.32 11.88
CA LYS A 196 1.60 19.80 10.89
C LYS A 196 2.96 20.05 11.58
N ILE A 197 4.07 19.76 10.89
CA ILE A 197 5.43 19.99 11.42
C ILE A 197 6.23 21.00 10.60
N ASN A 198 5.86 21.25 9.34
CA ASN A 198 6.47 22.27 8.49
C ASN A 198 5.41 22.95 7.62
N ASN A 199 5.80 23.98 6.88
CA ASN A 199 4.92 24.73 5.99
C ASN A 199 5.15 24.44 4.51
N THR A 200 6.00 23.49 4.16
CA THR A 200 6.38 23.21 2.75
C THR A 200 5.31 22.42 2.00
N ASN A 201 4.50 21.62 2.72
CA ASN A 201 3.41 20.82 2.19
C ASN A 201 2.26 20.70 3.21
N HIS A 202 1.21 19.94 2.90
CA HIS A 202 0.06 19.72 3.78
C HIS A 202 0.09 18.39 4.54
N ALA A 203 1.15 17.58 4.39
CA ALA A 203 1.31 16.35 5.14
C ALA A 203 1.26 16.61 6.65
N LYS A 204 0.57 15.75 7.38
CA LYS A 204 0.33 15.86 8.83
C LYS A 204 0.60 14.54 9.53
N ASN A 205 0.99 14.62 10.79
CA ASN A 205 1.07 13.46 11.67
C ASN A 205 -0.30 13.21 12.30
N ASN A 206 -0.91 12.10 11.94
CA ASN A 206 -2.14 11.59 12.54
C ASN A 206 -1.80 10.35 13.37
N TYR A 207 -1.75 10.49 14.68
CA TYR A 207 -1.31 9.43 15.59
C TYR A 207 -2.31 8.27 15.67
N LEU A 208 -3.61 8.55 15.56
CA LEU A 208 -4.64 7.49 15.51
C LEU A 208 -4.49 6.65 14.25
N LEU A 209 -4.36 7.30 13.10
CA LEU A 209 -4.10 6.60 11.84
C LEU A 209 -2.78 5.81 11.91
N SER A 210 -1.74 6.37 12.52
CA SER A 210 -0.44 5.72 12.69
C SER A 210 -0.52 4.40 13.47
N LEU A 211 -1.44 4.29 14.42
CA LEU A 211 -1.64 3.05 15.20
C LEU A 211 -2.12 1.90 14.30
N PHE A 212 -3.00 2.19 13.35
CA PHE A 212 -3.60 1.18 12.47
C PHE A 212 -2.87 1.02 11.13
N THR A 213 -1.93 1.88 10.79
CA THR A 213 -1.23 1.88 9.49
C THR A 213 0.26 1.58 9.62
N PHE A 214 0.67 0.81 10.62
CA PHE A 214 2.06 0.40 10.80
C PHE A 214 3.04 1.58 10.91
N GLY A 215 2.57 2.74 11.40
CA GLY A 215 3.37 3.94 11.59
C GLY A 215 3.27 4.97 10.45
N GLU A 216 2.66 4.63 9.32
CA GLU A 216 2.54 5.50 8.13
C GLU A 216 1.78 6.80 8.42
N GLY A 217 0.91 6.82 9.43
CA GLY A 217 0.21 8.03 9.87
C GLY A 217 1.12 9.13 10.44
N LYS A 218 2.44 8.87 10.69
CA LYS A 218 3.45 9.91 10.96
C LYS A 218 3.94 10.56 9.67
N HIS A 219 3.03 10.92 8.82
CA HIS A 219 3.24 11.26 7.43
C HIS A 219 4.01 12.56 7.23
N ALA A 220 3.80 13.57 8.08
CA ALA A 220 4.59 14.81 8.04
C ALA A 220 6.07 14.56 8.37
N ASN A 221 6.37 13.69 9.36
CA ASN A 221 7.75 13.32 9.67
C ASN A 221 8.40 12.60 8.49
N HIS A 222 7.66 11.71 7.84
CA HIS A 222 8.12 10.98 6.67
C HIS A 222 8.43 11.92 5.50
N HIS A 223 7.56 12.87 5.17
CA HIS A 223 7.82 13.89 4.15
C HIS A 223 8.97 14.86 4.50
N ALA A 224 9.25 15.06 5.78
CA ALA A 224 10.41 15.86 6.20
C ALA A 224 11.72 15.09 6.04
N ASN A 225 11.72 13.79 6.26
CA ASN A 225 12.87 12.91 6.05
C ASN A 225 12.44 11.47 5.78
N SER A 226 12.33 11.13 4.51
CA SER A 226 11.88 9.82 4.03
C SER A 226 12.91 8.69 4.25
N GLN A 227 14.16 9.04 4.59
CA GLN A 227 15.24 8.08 4.88
C GLN A 227 15.21 7.59 6.33
N ILE A 228 14.43 8.21 7.20
CA ILE A 228 14.30 7.77 8.59
C ILE A 228 13.17 6.75 8.68
N LEU A 229 13.51 5.51 9.03
CA LEU A 229 12.54 4.55 9.54
C LEU A 229 11.81 5.20 10.73
N SER A 230 10.48 5.23 10.69
CA SER A 230 9.67 5.74 11.81
C SER A 230 10.20 5.22 13.14
N ASN A 231 10.92 6.08 13.88
CA ASN A 231 11.68 5.74 15.11
C ASN A 231 10.81 5.38 16.32
N ALA A 232 9.60 4.97 16.15
CA ALA A 232 8.81 4.49 17.27
C ALA A 232 9.22 3.05 17.60
N LYS A 233 10.02 2.90 18.67
CA LYS A 233 10.39 1.59 19.27
C LYS A 233 9.17 0.70 19.60
N LEU A 234 7.95 1.22 19.52
CA LEU A 234 6.68 0.52 19.72
C LEU A 234 5.91 0.26 18.42
N ASN A 235 6.52 0.56 17.24
CA ASN A 235 5.86 0.31 15.97
C ASN A 235 6.03 -1.16 15.56
N MET A 236 4.95 -1.80 15.11
CA MET A 236 4.94 -3.19 14.63
C MET A 236 5.99 -3.41 13.53
N VAL A 237 6.18 -2.45 12.62
CA VAL A 237 7.24 -2.46 11.59
C VAL A 237 8.63 -2.67 12.22
N TYR A 238 8.94 -1.99 13.32
CA TYR A 238 10.23 -2.15 13.99
C TYR A 238 10.46 -3.58 14.47
N PHE A 239 9.45 -4.23 15.07
CA PHE A 239 9.56 -5.62 15.52
C PHE A 239 9.72 -6.59 14.36
N ILE A 240 8.96 -6.42 13.28
CA ILE A 240 9.06 -7.24 12.07
C ILE A 240 10.46 -7.12 11.46
N LEU A 241 10.96 -5.90 11.28
CA LEU A 241 12.28 -5.66 10.71
C LEU A 241 13.42 -6.17 11.62
N LYS A 242 13.27 -6.02 12.93
CA LYS A 242 14.24 -6.60 13.89
C LYS A 242 14.29 -8.12 13.76
N THR A 243 13.14 -8.77 13.66
CA THR A 243 13.03 -10.22 13.43
C THR A 243 13.69 -10.61 12.12
N TRP A 244 13.38 -9.93 11.02
CA TRP A 244 13.99 -10.19 9.71
C TRP A 244 15.51 -9.96 9.71
N LYS A 245 15.99 -8.97 10.47
CA LYS A 245 17.43 -8.75 10.65
C LYS A 245 18.11 -9.90 11.40
N ILE A 246 17.48 -10.43 12.47
CA ILE A 246 18.00 -11.57 13.23
C ILE A 246 18.13 -12.81 12.33
N PHE A 247 17.14 -13.07 11.46
CA PHE A 247 17.18 -14.16 10.49
C PHE A 247 18.03 -13.84 9.24
N GLY A 248 18.70 -12.69 9.20
CA GLY A 248 19.53 -12.27 8.08
C GLY A 248 18.76 -12.02 6.79
N LEU A 249 17.43 -11.78 6.87
CA LEU A 249 16.56 -11.52 5.72
C LEU A 249 16.57 -10.04 5.31
N ALA A 250 16.87 -9.13 6.23
CA ALA A 250 16.88 -7.68 6.02
C ALA A 250 18.18 -7.03 6.54
N LYS A 251 18.58 -5.96 5.86
CA LYS A 251 19.64 -5.02 6.29
C LYS A 251 19.09 -3.60 6.21
N PHE A 252 19.52 -2.72 7.13
CA PHE A 252 19.25 -1.29 7.02
C PHE A 252 20.38 -0.63 6.24
N GLN A 253 20.04 0.24 5.28
CA GLN A 253 21.02 1.16 4.71
C GLN A 253 21.35 2.23 5.78
N LYS A 254 22.66 2.55 5.90
CA LYS A 254 23.13 3.59 6.80
C LYS A 254 22.88 4.98 6.20
#